data_3735fc1e1f9833b40defed7bc89c67a2
#
_entry.id   3735fc1e1f9833b40defed7bc89c67a2
#
_cell.length_a   1.000
_cell.length_b   1.000
_cell.length_c   1.000
_cell.angle_alpha   90.00
_cell.angle_beta   90.00
_cell.angle_gamma   90.00
#
_symmetry.space_group_name_H-M   'P 1'
#
loop_
_entity.id
_entity.type
_entity.pdbx_description
1 polymer ?
#
loop_
_entity_poly.entity_id
_entity_poly.type
_entity_poly.pdbx_seq_one_letter_code
_entity_poly.pdbx_strand_id
1 'polypeptide(L)'
;MTKYDFDKIIDRRNTDCLKYDFAIQRGRPADVLPFWVADMDFPIAREIQEALVERCQHAIFGYSESTEAYFHAVRDWYTKHFNWSPKAEWLTKTPGIVFALAMAVKAFTQKGEGVLVQQPVYYPFSEVIEDNERKLINSPLILKSGHYEMDFADLEEKIVANNVKLMLLCSPHNPVGRVWTRAELQKVGDICLKHGVITVSDEIHGDFVWGNNSQTVFASLGEQYEQNCVICTAPSKTFNIAGLQVSNIFIPNKNLRCRFRKQVAAAGYSQVNTLGLVACQAAYNYGEDWLQQVKAYIEDNIKFVDAYLKQNLPQIKLLRPEGTYLIWLDCSALGLTAAEREQWLWHKAHLWLDGGGIFGKEGEAFERINVACSRALLLQGLEQLKQAVLELN
;
A
#
# COMPACT_ATOMS: atom_id res chain seq x y z
N MET A 1 -23.34 -18.42 -6.28
CA MET A 1 -22.38 -17.37 -5.87
C MET A 1 -23.14 -16.25 -5.23
N THR A 2 -22.78 -15.86 -4.01
CA THR A 2 -23.37 -14.69 -3.35
C THR A 2 -22.84 -13.48 -4.10
N LYS A 3 -23.71 -12.69 -4.69
CA LYS A 3 -23.29 -11.46 -5.38
C LYS A 3 -23.17 -10.36 -4.34
N TYR A 4 -22.00 -9.75 -4.21
CA TYR A 4 -21.79 -8.57 -3.37
C TYR A 4 -22.27 -7.32 -4.10
N ASP A 5 -22.91 -6.41 -3.37
CA ASP A 5 -23.38 -5.13 -3.90
C ASP A 5 -22.38 -4.02 -3.55
N PHE A 6 -21.53 -3.67 -4.51
CA PHE A 6 -20.54 -2.60 -4.37
C PHE A 6 -21.09 -1.22 -4.80
N ASP A 7 -22.29 -1.14 -5.34
CA ASP A 7 -22.96 0.13 -5.64
C ASP A 7 -23.63 0.74 -4.41
N LYS A 8 -23.86 -0.09 -3.38
CA LYS A 8 -24.48 0.37 -2.14
C LYS A 8 -23.56 1.35 -1.42
N ILE A 9 -24.03 2.61 -1.28
CA ILE A 9 -23.33 3.61 -0.49
C ILE A 9 -23.56 3.33 0.99
N ILE A 10 -22.47 3.23 1.74
CA ILE A 10 -22.47 3.10 3.20
C ILE A 10 -21.95 4.40 3.78
N ASP A 11 -22.80 5.09 4.55
CA ASP A 11 -22.35 6.29 5.25
C ASP A 11 -21.39 5.90 6.38
N ARG A 12 -20.18 6.43 6.31
CA ARG A 12 -19.10 6.19 7.26
C ARG A 12 -18.91 7.37 8.23
N ARG A 13 -19.73 8.42 8.10
CA ARG A 13 -19.68 9.57 9.02
C ARG A 13 -20.21 9.17 10.38
N ASN A 14 -19.69 9.84 11.43
CA ASN A 14 -20.02 9.58 12.83
C ASN A 14 -19.71 8.14 13.28
N THR A 15 -18.65 7.55 12.73
CA THR A 15 -18.13 6.23 13.11
C THR A 15 -16.67 6.29 13.55
N ASP A 16 -16.16 7.49 13.86
CA ASP A 16 -14.75 7.78 14.12
C ASP A 16 -13.86 7.40 12.93
N CYS A 17 -14.41 7.45 11.73
CA CYS A 17 -13.71 7.08 10.51
C CYS A 17 -12.68 8.14 10.13
N LEU A 18 -11.40 7.76 10.14
CA LEU A 18 -10.28 8.64 9.80
C LEU A 18 -10.50 9.37 8.46
N LYS A 19 -11.08 8.67 7.48
CA LYS A 19 -11.29 9.18 6.13
C LYS A 19 -12.34 10.29 6.07
N TYR A 20 -13.41 10.20 6.89
CA TYR A 20 -14.59 11.07 6.80
C TYR A 20 -14.74 12.05 7.97
N ASP A 21 -14.37 11.67 9.19
CA ASP A 21 -14.80 12.41 10.38
C ASP A 21 -13.79 13.45 10.87
N PHE A 22 -12.56 13.47 10.31
CA PHE A 22 -11.46 14.28 10.81
C PHE A 22 -10.95 15.36 9.84
N ALA A 23 -11.78 15.80 8.90
CA ALA A 23 -11.40 16.81 7.92
C ALA A 23 -10.99 18.13 8.61
N ILE A 24 -11.83 18.66 9.50
CA ILE A 24 -11.59 19.93 10.19
C ILE A 24 -10.32 19.86 11.05
N GLN A 25 -10.12 18.80 11.84
CA GLN A 25 -8.93 18.61 12.69
C GLN A 25 -7.64 18.52 11.88
N ARG A 26 -7.76 18.14 10.59
CA ARG A 26 -6.65 18.08 9.64
C ARG A 26 -6.54 19.32 8.75
N GLY A 27 -7.25 20.41 9.09
CA GLY A 27 -7.20 21.69 8.39
C GLY A 27 -7.90 21.66 7.02
N ARG A 28 -8.90 20.79 6.84
CA ARG A 28 -9.71 20.71 5.61
C ARG A 28 -11.12 21.21 5.86
N PRO A 29 -11.85 21.72 4.86
CA PRO A 29 -13.28 22.03 4.99
C PRO A 29 -14.08 20.80 5.37
N ALA A 30 -15.20 21.01 6.10
CA ALA A 30 -16.04 19.91 6.59
C ALA A 30 -16.80 19.16 5.48
N ASP A 31 -16.98 19.80 4.34
CA ASP A 31 -17.79 19.35 3.21
C ASP A 31 -16.99 18.66 2.09
N VAL A 32 -15.69 18.45 2.30
CA VAL A 32 -14.86 17.77 1.28
C VAL A 32 -15.24 16.29 1.16
N LEU A 33 -15.32 15.82 -0.08
CA LEU A 33 -15.50 14.41 -0.40
C LEU A 33 -14.14 13.70 -0.40
N PRO A 34 -13.90 12.72 0.49
CA PRO A 34 -12.56 12.17 0.67
C PRO A 34 -12.28 10.95 -0.23
N PHE A 35 -11.16 11.02 -0.97
CA PHE A 35 -10.58 9.91 -1.73
C PHE A 35 -9.10 9.66 -1.39
N TRP A 36 -8.63 10.10 -0.23
CA TRP A 36 -7.22 10.11 0.16
C TRP A 36 -6.76 8.83 0.87
N VAL A 37 -7.51 8.32 1.84
CA VAL A 37 -7.12 7.12 2.59
C VAL A 37 -7.20 5.87 1.71
N ALA A 38 -6.19 5.01 1.84
CA ALA A 38 -6.12 3.73 1.14
C ALA A 38 -6.89 2.61 1.87
N ASP A 39 -8.13 2.89 2.29
CA ASP A 39 -9.15 1.91 2.69
C ASP A 39 -10.31 1.94 1.69
N MET A 40 -11.13 0.91 1.65
CA MET A 40 -12.25 0.84 0.72
C MET A 40 -13.55 1.30 1.38
N ASP A 41 -14.48 1.83 0.58
CA ASP A 41 -15.84 2.16 1.04
C ASP A 41 -16.81 0.99 0.84
N PHE A 42 -16.29 -0.23 0.80
CA PHE A 42 -17.05 -1.47 0.66
C PHE A 42 -17.09 -2.27 1.95
N PRO A 43 -18.20 -2.98 2.25
CA PRO A 43 -18.21 -3.94 3.34
C PRO A 43 -17.18 -5.05 3.08
N ILE A 44 -16.65 -5.61 4.14
CA ILE A 44 -15.80 -6.81 4.08
C ILE A 44 -16.61 -8.03 3.62
N ALA A 45 -15.91 -9.11 3.25
CA ALA A 45 -16.56 -10.38 2.95
C ALA A 45 -17.40 -10.85 4.14
N ARG A 46 -18.58 -11.41 3.85
CA ARG A 46 -19.55 -11.87 4.86
C ARG A 46 -18.92 -12.88 5.82
N GLU A 47 -18.13 -13.78 5.31
CA GLU A 47 -17.46 -14.83 6.09
C GLU A 47 -16.45 -14.24 7.09
N ILE A 48 -15.79 -13.15 6.76
CA ILE A 48 -14.92 -12.42 7.68
C ILE A 48 -15.75 -11.76 8.78
N GLN A 49 -16.86 -11.12 8.40
CA GLN A 49 -17.76 -10.49 9.36
C GLN A 49 -18.35 -11.51 10.33
N GLU A 50 -18.83 -12.66 9.84
CA GLU A 50 -19.40 -13.74 10.65
C GLU A 50 -18.38 -14.30 11.64
N ALA A 51 -17.13 -14.53 11.22
CA ALA A 51 -16.07 -14.99 12.13
C ALA A 51 -15.75 -13.97 13.24
N LEU A 52 -15.77 -12.66 12.91
CA LEU A 52 -15.59 -11.60 13.90
C LEU A 52 -16.76 -11.56 14.89
N VAL A 53 -18.00 -11.66 14.41
CA VAL A 53 -19.22 -11.67 15.26
C VAL A 53 -19.18 -12.87 16.21
N GLU A 54 -18.88 -14.07 15.70
CA GLU A 54 -18.76 -15.27 16.53
C GLU A 54 -17.70 -15.09 17.62
N ARG A 55 -16.54 -14.53 17.27
CA ARG A 55 -15.49 -14.26 18.26
C ARG A 55 -15.90 -13.22 19.29
N CYS A 56 -16.66 -12.19 18.90
CA CYS A 56 -17.21 -11.20 19.82
C CYS A 56 -18.26 -11.80 20.76
N GLN A 57 -19.09 -12.71 20.30
CA GLN A 57 -20.10 -13.41 21.11
C GLN A 57 -19.47 -14.28 22.21
N HIS A 58 -18.25 -14.80 22.01
CA HIS A 58 -17.50 -15.50 23.05
C HIS A 58 -17.15 -14.59 24.24
N ALA A 59 -17.06 -13.26 24.02
CA ALA A 59 -16.96 -12.19 25.01
C ALA A 59 -15.75 -12.24 25.97
N ILE A 60 -14.71 -13.06 25.70
CA ILE A 60 -13.47 -13.10 26.48
C ILE A 60 -12.31 -12.72 25.55
N PHE A 61 -11.74 -11.52 25.74
CA PHE A 61 -10.65 -10.96 24.93
C PHE A 61 -9.30 -11.01 25.65
N GLY A 62 -8.96 -12.20 26.17
CA GLY A 62 -7.65 -12.47 26.74
C GLY A 62 -6.56 -12.53 25.64
N TYR A 63 -5.32 -12.76 26.09
CA TYR A 63 -4.19 -12.91 25.16
C TYR A 63 -4.42 -14.07 24.21
N SER A 64 -4.14 -13.86 22.94
CA SER A 64 -4.29 -14.85 21.86
C SER A 64 -2.98 -15.03 21.11
N GLU A 65 -2.77 -16.22 20.58
CA GLU A 65 -1.63 -16.56 19.75
C GLU A 65 -2.13 -17.18 18.43
N SER A 66 -1.35 -17.04 17.38
CA SER A 66 -1.65 -17.69 16.10
C SER A 66 -1.41 -19.20 16.19
N THR A 67 -2.30 -19.94 15.55
CA THR A 67 -2.24 -21.40 15.47
C THR A 67 -1.58 -21.88 14.17
N GLU A 68 -1.37 -23.18 14.03
CA GLU A 68 -0.98 -23.77 12.74
C GLU A 68 -2.02 -23.49 11.65
N ALA A 69 -3.31 -23.48 11.99
CA ALA A 69 -4.38 -23.17 11.06
C ALA A 69 -4.29 -21.74 10.53
N TYR A 70 -3.88 -20.77 11.37
CA TYR A 70 -3.59 -19.41 10.92
C TYR A 70 -2.45 -19.39 9.90
N PHE A 71 -1.34 -20.05 10.22
CA PHE A 71 -0.20 -20.10 9.30
C PHE A 71 -0.56 -20.80 7.99
N HIS A 72 -1.32 -21.89 8.05
CA HIS A 72 -1.77 -22.61 6.84
C HIS A 72 -2.63 -21.71 5.95
N ALA A 73 -3.58 -20.96 6.52
CA ALA A 73 -4.40 -20.03 5.76
C ALA A 73 -3.54 -19.00 4.98
N VAL A 74 -2.54 -18.41 5.66
CA VAL A 74 -1.62 -17.45 5.02
C VAL A 74 -0.75 -18.14 3.96
N ARG A 75 -0.09 -19.26 4.30
CA ARG A 75 0.77 -20.01 3.36
C ARG A 75 0.01 -20.44 2.11
N ASP A 76 -1.18 -21.01 2.28
CA ASP A 76 -1.95 -21.58 1.18
C ASP A 76 -2.43 -20.48 0.23
N TRP A 77 -2.76 -19.29 0.76
CA TRP A 77 -3.01 -18.10 -0.04
C TRP A 77 -1.82 -17.73 -0.92
N TYR A 78 -0.64 -17.57 -0.32
CA TYR A 78 0.58 -17.19 -1.06
C TYR A 78 1.03 -18.28 -2.04
N THR A 79 0.85 -19.54 -1.70
CA THR A 79 1.13 -20.66 -2.61
C THR A 79 0.22 -20.63 -3.82
N LYS A 80 -1.08 -20.40 -3.59
CA LYS A 80 -2.10 -20.39 -4.66
C LYS A 80 -1.98 -19.18 -5.59
N HIS A 81 -1.81 -17.98 -5.00
CA HIS A 81 -1.89 -16.73 -5.77
C HIS A 81 -0.56 -16.26 -6.33
N PHE A 82 0.55 -16.59 -5.67
CA PHE A 82 1.88 -16.06 -6.02
C PHE A 82 2.92 -17.14 -6.28
N ASN A 83 2.54 -18.42 -6.29
CA ASN A 83 3.45 -19.56 -6.46
C ASN A 83 4.66 -19.49 -5.51
N TRP A 84 4.42 -19.05 -4.27
CA TRP A 84 5.42 -18.93 -3.23
C TRP A 84 4.92 -19.53 -1.92
N SER A 85 5.67 -20.49 -1.37
CA SER A 85 5.26 -21.23 -0.17
C SER A 85 6.20 -20.90 0.99
N PRO A 86 5.85 -19.93 1.87
CA PRO A 86 6.66 -19.59 3.03
C PRO A 86 6.66 -20.70 4.09
N LYS A 87 7.71 -20.73 4.94
CA LYS A 87 7.80 -21.66 6.07
C LYS A 87 7.33 -20.99 7.36
N ALA A 88 6.78 -21.79 8.28
CA ALA A 88 6.21 -21.31 9.54
C ALA A 88 7.22 -20.54 10.39
N GLU A 89 8.44 -21.02 10.47
CA GLU A 89 9.50 -20.36 11.24
C GLU A 89 9.91 -18.99 10.71
N TRP A 90 9.61 -18.67 9.43
CA TRP A 90 9.91 -17.37 8.85
C TRP A 90 8.95 -16.27 9.30
N LEU A 91 7.74 -16.66 9.73
CA LEU A 91 6.68 -15.73 10.08
C LEU A 91 6.96 -14.98 11.38
N THR A 92 6.82 -13.66 11.31
CA THR A 92 6.72 -12.74 12.45
C THR A 92 5.53 -11.84 12.23
N LYS A 93 4.63 -11.75 13.19
CA LYS A 93 3.42 -10.91 13.09
C LYS A 93 3.69 -9.53 13.68
N THR A 94 3.11 -8.50 13.05
CA THR A 94 3.21 -7.11 13.52
C THR A 94 1.83 -6.42 13.41
N PRO A 95 1.62 -5.27 14.09
CA PRO A 95 0.35 -4.56 14.04
C PRO A 95 0.07 -3.84 12.71
N GLY A 96 1.03 -3.87 11.79
CA GLY A 96 0.92 -3.24 10.47
C GLY A 96 2.28 -3.15 9.79
N ILE A 97 2.27 -2.87 8.49
CA ILE A 97 3.49 -2.82 7.68
C ILE A 97 4.39 -1.64 8.09
N VAL A 98 3.82 -0.46 8.35
CA VAL A 98 4.63 0.71 8.75
C VAL A 98 5.43 0.43 10.03
N PHE A 99 4.82 -0.25 11.01
CA PHE A 99 5.56 -0.72 12.18
C PHE A 99 6.68 -1.70 11.80
N ALA A 100 6.40 -2.64 10.90
CA ALA A 100 7.41 -3.60 10.44
C ALA A 100 8.59 -2.91 9.73
N LEU A 101 8.31 -1.90 8.87
CA LEU A 101 9.34 -1.10 8.21
C LEU A 101 10.22 -0.37 9.23
N ALA A 102 9.61 0.28 10.24
CA ALA A 102 10.36 0.93 11.33
C ALA A 102 11.25 -0.07 12.10
N MET A 103 10.74 -1.28 12.39
CA MET A 103 11.52 -2.32 13.05
C MET A 103 12.65 -2.85 12.15
N ALA A 104 12.46 -2.97 10.85
CA ALA A 104 13.49 -3.35 9.89
C ALA A 104 14.59 -2.27 9.80
N VAL A 105 14.22 -0.99 9.70
CA VAL A 105 15.17 0.14 9.73
C VAL A 105 16.03 0.06 11.00
N LYS A 106 15.44 -0.13 12.18
CA LYS A 106 16.17 -0.26 13.44
C LYS A 106 17.00 -1.53 13.55
N ALA A 107 16.50 -2.65 12.99
CA ALA A 107 17.18 -3.92 13.08
C ALA A 107 18.41 -4.02 12.18
N PHE A 108 18.36 -3.39 11.00
CA PHE A 108 19.36 -3.63 9.95
C PHE A 108 20.30 -2.45 9.70
N THR A 109 20.05 -1.30 10.33
CA THR A 109 20.89 -0.11 10.22
C THR A 109 21.20 0.50 11.58
N GLN A 110 22.23 1.36 11.61
CA GLN A 110 22.56 2.23 12.74
C GLN A 110 22.08 3.66 12.47
N LYS A 111 21.98 4.50 13.51
CA LYS A 111 21.71 5.94 13.35
C LYS A 111 22.72 6.59 12.41
N GLY A 112 22.23 7.42 11.50
CA GLY A 112 23.04 8.10 10.49
C GLY A 112 23.41 7.27 9.25
N GLU A 113 23.14 5.95 9.21
CA GLU A 113 23.31 5.15 7.99
C GLU A 113 22.22 5.41 6.95
N GLY A 114 22.57 5.19 5.67
CA GLY A 114 21.65 5.37 4.54
C GLY A 114 20.63 4.25 4.40
N VAL A 115 19.38 4.63 4.21
CA VAL A 115 18.28 3.73 3.79
C VAL A 115 17.70 4.26 2.47
N LEU A 116 17.64 3.40 1.46
CA LEU A 116 17.25 3.78 0.12
C LEU A 116 15.75 3.53 -0.13
N VAL A 117 15.13 4.50 -0.79
CA VAL A 117 13.77 4.42 -1.35
C VAL A 117 13.76 4.90 -2.80
N GLN A 118 12.66 4.68 -3.52
CA GLN A 118 12.45 5.13 -4.88
C GLN A 118 11.20 6.01 -4.96
N GLN A 119 11.39 7.33 -4.78
CA GLN A 119 10.27 8.29 -4.86
C GLN A 119 9.84 8.53 -6.33
N PRO A 120 8.55 8.89 -6.57
CA PRO A 120 7.49 9.06 -5.55
C PRO A 120 7.10 7.71 -4.96
N VAL A 121 7.05 7.62 -3.62
CA VAL A 121 6.70 6.40 -2.89
C VAL A 121 5.85 6.75 -1.67
N TYR A 122 5.11 5.79 -1.13
CA TYR A 122 4.28 5.94 0.05
C TYR A 122 5.04 6.64 1.18
N TYR A 123 4.56 7.82 1.60
CA TYR A 123 5.29 8.74 2.47
C TYR A 123 5.77 8.14 3.80
N PRO A 124 5.08 7.16 4.44
CA PRO A 124 5.62 6.53 5.64
C PRO A 124 6.95 5.80 5.44
N PHE A 125 7.36 5.51 4.19
CA PHE A 125 8.71 4.99 3.92
C PHE A 125 9.78 6.01 4.30
N SER A 126 9.57 7.27 3.95
CA SER A 126 10.48 8.37 4.32
C SER A 126 10.41 8.65 5.82
N GLU A 127 9.19 8.73 6.38
CA GLU A 127 8.96 8.99 7.80
C GLU A 127 9.66 7.96 8.70
N VAL A 128 9.50 6.64 8.44
CA VAL A 128 10.16 5.62 9.27
C VAL A 128 11.68 5.66 9.18
N ILE A 129 12.26 6.19 8.11
CA ILE A 129 13.70 6.39 7.98
C ILE A 129 14.15 7.57 8.84
N GLU A 130 13.53 8.74 8.65
CA GLU A 130 13.90 10.00 9.29
C GLU A 130 13.58 10.00 10.78
N ASP A 131 12.40 9.54 11.19
CA ASP A 131 11.98 9.43 12.59
C ASP A 131 12.87 8.47 13.41
N ASN A 132 13.50 7.52 12.73
CA ASN A 132 14.48 6.64 13.35
C ASN A 132 15.93 7.13 13.19
N GLU A 133 16.16 8.39 12.80
CA GLU A 133 17.46 9.02 12.69
C GLU A 133 18.41 8.35 11.67
N ARG A 134 17.84 7.81 10.57
CA ARG A 134 18.60 7.33 9.41
C ARG A 134 18.56 8.37 8.29
N LYS A 135 19.48 8.26 7.34
CA LYS A 135 19.51 9.14 6.17
C LYS A 135 18.63 8.59 5.08
N LEU A 136 17.64 9.38 4.68
CA LEU A 136 16.84 9.07 3.49
C LEU A 136 17.70 9.24 2.23
N ILE A 137 17.87 8.16 1.48
CA ILE A 137 18.57 8.16 0.19
C ILE A 137 17.52 7.87 -0.88
N ASN A 138 17.27 8.84 -1.74
CA ASN A 138 16.32 8.71 -2.83
C ASN A 138 17.03 8.36 -4.14
N SER A 139 16.62 7.27 -4.80
CA SER A 139 16.91 6.99 -6.20
C SER A 139 15.58 7.14 -6.96
N PRO A 140 15.30 8.32 -7.52
CA PRO A 140 13.99 8.65 -8.03
C PRO A 140 13.59 7.77 -9.23
N LEU A 141 12.31 7.42 -9.30
CA LEU A 141 11.75 6.79 -10.49
C LEU A 141 11.70 7.78 -11.63
N ILE A 142 11.93 7.30 -12.85
CA ILE A 142 11.91 8.11 -14.06
C ILE A 142 10.58 7.91 -14.78
N LEU A 143 9.84 9.00 -15.01
CA LEU A 143 8.64 8.97 -15.84
C LEU A 143 9.00 9.11 -17.32
N LYS A 144 8.76 8.06 -18.11
CA LYS A 144 8.97 8.04 -19.57
C LYS A 144 7.67 7.67 -20.28
N SER A 145 7.18 8.55 -21.11
CA SER A 145 5.97 8.31 -21.92
C SER A 145 4.76 7.80 -21.11
N GLY A 146 4.57 8.32 -19.89
CA GLY A 146 3.46 7.95 -19.00
C GLY A 146 3.70 6.66 -18.20
N HIS A 147 4.92 6.12 -18.21
CA HIS A 147 5.30 4.91 -17.50
C HIS A 147 6.52 5.17 -16.61
N TYR A 148 6.46 4.75 -15.35
CA TYR A 148 7.59 4.89 -14.42
C TYR A 148 8.56 3.72 -14.54
N GLU A 149 9.84 4.03 -14.56
CA GLU A 149 10.95 3.07 -14.63
C GLU A 149 11.93 3.29 -13.49
N MET A 150 12.63 2.22 -13.08
CA MET A 150 13.77 2.32 -12.18
C MET A 150 15.02 2.74 -12.93
N ASP A 151 15.77 3.70 -12.40
CA ASP A 151 17.12 4.00 -12.86
C ASP A 151 18.13 3.13 -12.09
N PHE A 152 18.50 2.01 -12.68
CA PHE A 152 19.42 1.07 -12.05
C PHE A 152 20.86 1.62 -11.92
N ALA A 153 21.24 2.56 -12.77
CA ALA A 153 22.56 3.19 -12.69
C ALA A 153 22.60 4.18 -11.50
N ASP A 154 21.58 5.04 -11.37
CA ASP A 154 21.45 5.93 -10.22
C ASP A 154 21.27 5.13 -8.92
N LEU A 155 20.47 4.07 -8.94
CA LEU A 155 20.29 3.17 -7.80
C LEU A 155 21.63 2.65 -7.27
N GLU A 156 22.47 2.11 -8.15
CA GLU A 156 23.78 1.58 -7.76
C GLU A 156 24.74 2.68 -7.31
N GLU A 157 24.78 3.83 -8.01
CA GLU A 157 25.59 4.99 -7.60
C GLU A 157 25.20 5.48 -6.21
N LYS A 158 23.90 5.64 -5.93
CA LYS A 158 23.39 6.09 -4.62
C LYS A 158 23.76 5.12 -3.49
N ILE A 159 23.66 3.81 -3.75
CA ILE A 159 24.05 2.77 -2.80
C ILE A 159 25.53 2.92 -2.42
N VAL A 160 26.41 3.05 -3.41
CA VAL A 160 27.85 3.13 -3.20
C VAL A 160 28.24 4.46 -2.53
N ALA A 161 27.78 5.57 -3.09
CA ALA A 161 28.12 6.92 -2.60
C ALA A 161 27.68 7.18 -1.14
N ASN A 162 26.58 6.55 -0.72
CA ASN A 162 26.01 6.77 0.62
C ASN A 162 26.20 5.58 1.57
N ASN A 163 26.95 4.54 1.15
CA ASN A 163 27.14 3.32 1.95
C ASN A 163 25.81 2.75 2.49
N VAL A 164 24.81 2.67 1.62
CA VAL A 164 23.44 2.22 1.95
C VAL A 164 23.50 0.81 2.54
N LYS A 165 22.70 0.54 3.56
CA LYS A 165 22.61 -0.77 4.23
C LYS A 165 21.27 -1.46 4.04
N LEU A 166 20.23 -0.70 3.71
CA LEU A 166 18.86 -1.17 3.61
C LEU A 166 18.16 -0.47 2.46
N MET A 167 17.40 -1.21 1.68
CA MET A 167 16.45 -0.68 0.70
C MET A 167 15.03 -1.04 1.11
N LEU A 168 14.13 -0.06 1.13
CA LEU A 168 12.70 -0.27 1.26
C LEU A 168 12.08 -0.25 -0.15
N LEU A 169 11.61 -1.38 -0.62
CA LEU A 169 11.02 -1.59 -1.93
C LEU A 169 9.50 -1.68 -1.81
N CYS A 170 8.76 -0.89 -2.59
CA CYS A 170 7.30 -0.95 -2.68
C CYS A 170 6.89 -1.75 -3.93
N SER A 171 6.17 -2.88 -3.78
CA SER A 171 5.86 -3.80 -4.88
C SER A 171 4.55 -4.56 -4.66
N PRO A 172 3.43 -4.20 -5.31
CA PRO A 172 3.23 -3.09 -6.26
C PRO A 172 3.48 -1.70 -5.68
N HIS A 173 3.89 -0.76 -6.53
CA HIS A 173 4.40 0.54 -6.12
C HIS A 173 3.28 1.58 -5.97
N ASN A 174 3.05 2.06 -4.77
CA ASN A 174 2.17 3.17 -4.45
C ASN A 174 2.99 4.46 -4.30
N PRO A 175 2.68 5.57 -5.00
CA PRO A 175 1.39 5.88 -5.67
C PRO A 175 1.34 5.58 -7.18
N VAL A 176 2.47 5.29 -7.82
CA VAL A 176 2.58 5.27 -9.29
C VAL A 176 1.92 4.07 -9.98
N GLY A 177 1.47 3.08 -9.20
CA GLY A 177 0.70 1.93 -9.69
C GLY A 177 1.53 0.91 -10.50
N ARG A 178 2.88 0.93 -10.40
CA ARG A 178 3.73 -0.06 -11.08
C ARG A 178 3.67 -1.43 -10.41
N VAL A 179 3.67 -2.47 -11.24
CA VAL A 179 3.94 -3.86 -10.85
C VAL A 179 5.29 -4.26 -11.47
N TRP A 180 6.30 -4.35 -10.63
CA TRP A 180 7.66 -4.62 -11.11
C TRP A 180 7.76 -6.03 -11.70
N THR A 181 8.31 -6.11 -12.89
CA THR A 181 8.58 -7.40 -13.55
C THR A 181 9.62 -8.20 -12.78
N ARG A 182 9.61 -9.52 -12.94
CA ARG A 182 10.63 -10.39 -12.36
C ARG A 182 12.06 -9.95 -12.73
N ALA A 183 12.27 -9.49 -13.97
CA ALA A 183 13.57 -9.01 -14.43
C ALA A 183 14.02 -7.71 -13.74
N GLU A 184 13.09 -6.75 -13.51
CA GLU A 184 13.37 -5.53 -12.75
C GLU A 184 13.74 -5.85 -11.30
N LEU A 185 12.95 -6.72 -10.66
CA LEU A 185 13.21 -7.16 -9.28
C LEU A 185 14.53 -7.92 -9.15
N GLN A 186 14.89 -8.76 -10.12
CA GLN A 186 16.20 -9.43 -10.16
C GLN A 186 17.35 -8.43 -10.25
N LYS A 187 17.25 -7.41 -11.11
CA LYS A 187 18.27 -6.35 -11.20
C LYS A 187 18.46 -5.61 -9.88
N VAL A 188 17.33 -5.23 -9.20
CA VAL A 188 17.40 -4.64 -7.85
C VAL A 188 18.10 -5.58 -6.89
N GLY A 189 17.71 -6.87 -6.89
CA GLY A 189 18.28 -7.88 -6.02
C GLY A 189 19.79 -8.09 -6.27
N ASP A 190 20.23 -8.12 -7.51
CA ASP A 190 21.64 -8.27 -7.89
C ASP A 190 22.49 -7.09 -7.39
N ILE A 191 21.99 -5.87 -7.57
CA ILE A 191 22.67 -4.66 -7.06
C ILE A 191 22.73 -4.70 -5.54
N CYS A 192 21.61 -5.01 -4.87
CA CYS A 192 21.59 -5.11 -3.41
C CYS A 192 22.54 -6.18 -2.87
N LEU A 193 22.57 -7.38 -3.46
CA LEU A 193 23.49 -8.45 -3.09
C LEU A 193 24.94 -8.05 -3.29
N LYS A 194 25.27 -7.46 -4.44
CA LYS A 194 26.64 -7.01 -4.78
C LYS A 194 27.22 -6.05 -3.73
N HIS A 195 26.37 -5.21 -3.13
CA HIS A 195 26.79 -4.19 -2.17
C HIS A 195 26.41 -4.49 -0.72
N GLY A 196 25.89 -5.70 -0.43
CA GLY A 196 25.50 -6.12 0.92
C GLY A 196 24.32 -5.34 1.50
N VAL A 197 23.41 -4.86 0.64
CA VAL A 197 22.19 -4.14 1.01
C VAL A 197 21.06 -5.16 1.25
N ILE A 198 20.39 -5.07 2.39
CA ILE A 198 19.20 -5.90 2.68
C ILE A 198 17.99 -5.28 2.00
N THR A 199 17.15 -6.09 1.34
CA THR A 199 15.90 -5.63 0.71
C THR A 199 14.70 -5.91 1.62
N VAL A 200 13.93 -4.88 1.95
CA VAL A 200 12.60 -5.02 2.58
C VAL A 200 11.55 -4.73 1.53
N SER A 201 10.85 -5.76 1.09
CA SER A 201 9.79 -5.68 0.07
C SER A 201 8.44 -5.54 0.74
N ASP A 202 7.81 -4.38 0.59
CA ASP A 202 6.41 -4.18 0.99
C ASP A 202 5.50 -4.61 -0.16
N GLU A 203 4.81 -5.73 0.06
CA GLU A 203 3.97 -6.40 -0.93
C GLU A 203 2.48 -6.35 -0.55
N ILE A 204 2.08 -5.38 0.29
CA ILE A 204 0.72 -5.26 0.82
C ILE A 204 -0.36 -5.09 -0.27
N HIS A 205 0.02 -4.60 -1.46
CA HIS A 205 -0.88 -4.42 -2.60
C HIS A 205 -0.88 -5.59 -3.60
N GLY A 206 -0.16 -6.68 -3.32
CA GLY A 206 0.11 -7.78 -4.25
C GLY A 206 -1.14 -8.41 -4.90
N ASP A 207 -2.27 -8.44 -4.20
CA ASP A 207 -3.52 -9.00 -4.73
C ASP A 207 -4.22 -8.10 -5.77
N PHE A 208 -3.89 -6.81 -5.81
CA PHE A 208 -4.47 -5.85 -6.77
C PHE A 208 -3.51 -5.61 -7.92
N VAL A 209 -3.58 -6.47 -8.91
CA VAL A 209 -2.82 -6.42 -10.15
C VAL A 209 -3.79 -6.48 -11.32
N TRP A 210 -3.57 -5.64 -12.36
CA TRP A 210 -4.47 -5.42 -13.48
C TRP A 210 -3.92 -5.92 -14.81
N GLY A 211 -4.81 -6.30 -15.70
CA GLY A 211 -4.47 -6.75 -17.05
C GLY A 211 -3.64 -8.02 -17.05
N ASN A 212 -2.56 -8.03 -17.82
CA ASN A 212 -1.64 -9.18 -17.97
C ASN A 212 -0.45 -9.13 -17.00
N ASN A 213 -0.45 -8.20 -16.05
CA ASN A 213 0.60 -8.11 -15.05
C ASN A 213 0.43 -9.19 -13.98
N SER A 214 1.51 -9.58 -13.33
CA SER A 214 1.50 -10.54 -12.23
C SER A 214 2.46 -10.10 -11.13
N GLN A 215 2.00 -10.16 -9.88
CA GLN A 215 2.87 -9.92 -8.72
C GLN A 215 3.92 -11.03 -8.62
N THR A 216 5.17 -10.63 -8.44
CA THR A 216 6.27 -11.52 -8.09
C THR A 216 6.69 -11.25 -6.65
N VAL A 217 6.57 -12.25 -5.77
CA VAL A 217 7.12 -12.15 -4.42
C VAL A 217 8.65 -12.10 -4.51
N PHE A 218 9.27 -11.09 -3.90
CA PHE A 218 10.72 -10.88 -4.03
C PHE A 218 11.55 -12.10 -3.59
N ALA A 219 11.14 -12.78 -2.52
CA ALA A 219 11.79 -14.01 -2.07
C ALA A 219 11.69 -15.18 -3.07
N SER A 220 10.74 -15.15 -4.02
CA SER A 220 10.60 -16.19 -5.04
C SER A 220 11.58 -16.07 -6.22
N LEU A 221 12.40 -15.02 -6.24
CA LEU A 221 13.38 -14.78 -7.31
C LEU A 221 14.49 -15.84 -7.34
N GLY A 222 14.85 -16.40 -6.19
CA GLY A 222 15.87 -17.43 -6.01
C GLY A 222 16.46 -17.39 -4.60
N GLU A 223 17.19 -18.46 -4.22
CA GLU A 223 17.70 -18.65 -2.85
C GLU A 223 18.57 -17.48 -2.35
N GLN A 224 19.41 -16.91 -3.21
CA GLN A 224 20.27 -15.78 -2.82
C GLN A 224 19.46 -14.54 -2.43
N TYR A 225 18.36 -14.26 -3.12
CA TYR A 225 17.48 -13.13 -2.82
C TYR A 225 16.62 -13.44 -1.58
N GLU A 226 16.12 -14.68 -1.48
CA GLU A 226 15.38 -15.16 -0.31
C GLU A 226 16.16 -14.97 0.98
N GLN A 227 17.48 -15.27 0.97
CA GLN A 227 18.34 -15.13 2.14
C GLN A 227 18.75 -13.67 2.45
N ASN A 228 18.43 -12.72 1.58
CA ASN A 228 18.79 -11.31 1.75
C ASN A 228 17.57 -10.38 1.81
N CYS A 229 16.38 -10.90 2.10
CA CYS A 229 15.18 -10.07 2.10
C CYS A 229 14.29 -10.25 3.34
N VAL A 230 13.40 -9.28 3.50
CA VAL A 230 12.23 -9.28 4.38
C VAL A 230 11.01 -9.05 3.52
N ILE A 231 10.03 -9.93 3.56
CA ILE A 231 8.77 -9.79 2.84
C ILE A 231 7.69 -9.32 3.80
N CYS A 232 7.13 -8.15 3.52
CA CYS A 232 6.08 -7.53 4.31
C CYS A 232 4.73 -7.70 3.62
N THR A 233 3.82 -8.43 4.25
CA THR A 233 2.49 -8.75 3.72
C THR A 233 1.40 -8.51 4.75
N ALA A 234 0.20 -8.21 4.31
CA ALA A 234 -0.95 -8.06 5.20
C ALA A 234 -2.27 -8.26 4.44
N PRO A 235 -3.33 -8.76 5.11
CA PRO A 235 -4.66 -8.83 4.53
C PRO A 235 -5.38 -7.45 4.48
N SER A 236 -4.76 -6.42 5.04
CA SER A 236 -5.36 -5.10 5.28
C SER A 236 -5.92 -4.44 4.04
N LYS A 237 -5.16 -4.47 2.93
CA LYS A 237 -5.58 -3.87 1.65
C LYS A 237 -6.42 -4.84 0.84
N THR A 238 -6.05 -6.11 0.84
CA THR A 238 -6.77 -7.17 0.12
C THR A 238 -8.23 -7.28 0.54
N PHE A 239 -8.51 -7.22 1.84
CA PHE A 239 -9.84 -7.50 2.41
C PHE A 239 -10.45 -6.33 3.20
N ASN A 240 -9.89 -5.12 3.05
CA ASN A 240 -10.40 -3.91 3.71
C ASN A 240 -10.48 -4.01 5.25
N ILE A 241 -9.47 -4.60 5.88
CA ILE A 241 -9.41 -4.81 7.34
C ILE A 241 -8.23 -4.10 8.02
N ALA A 242 -7.79 -2.97 7.48
CA ALA A 242 -6.65 -2.22 8.01
C ALA A 242 -6.80 -1.81 9.49
N GLY A 243 -8.01 -1.48 9.92
CA GLY A 243 -8.32 -1.12 11.32
C GLY A 243 -8.11 -2.26 12.32
N LEU A 244 -8.02 -3.52 11.85
CA LEU A 244 -7.77 -4.69 12.70
C LEU A 244 -6.27 -4.95 12.94
N GLN A 245 -5.38 -4.19 12.34
CA GLN A 245 -3.95 -4.10 12.64
C GLN A 245 -3.26 -5.46 12.74
N VAL A 246 -3.19 -6.19 11.63
CA VAL A 246 -2.47 -7.46 11.51
C VAL A 246 -1.64 -7.49 10.23
N SER A 247 -0.39 -7.91 10.34
CA SER A 247 0.49 -8.16 9.19
C SER A 247 1.40 -9.34 9.41
N ASN A 248 1.80 -9.97 8.30
CA ASN A 248 2.60 -11.17 8.23
C ASN A 248 3.95 -10.85 7.58
N ILE A 249 5.01 -10.89 8.37
CA ILE A 249 6.36 -10.55 7.94
C ILE A 249 7.15 -11.84 7.84
N PHE A 250 7.62 -12.17 6.64
CA PHE A 250 8.40 -13.37 6.38
C PHE A 250 9.87 -13.02 6.21
N ILE A 251 10.71 -13.65 7.02
CA ILE A 251 12.17 -13.46 7.02
C ILE A 251 12.84 -14.82 6.95
N PRO A 252 13.20 -15.31 5.75
CA PRO A 252 13.81 -16.62 5.58
C PRO A 252 15.14 -16.79 6.32
N ASN A 253 16.04 -15.79 6.22
CA ASN A 253 17.33 -15.80 6.88
C ASN A 253 17.19 -15.74 8.39
N LYS A 254 17.72 -16.75 9.09
CA LYS A 254 17.63 -16.88 10.56
C LYS A 254 18.26 -15.70 11.29
N ASN A 255 19.41 -15.20 10.83
CA ASN A 255 20.10 -14.11 11.51
C ASN A 255 19.33 -12.79 11.37
N LEU A 256 18.82 -12.48 10.17
CA LEU A 256 17.97 -11.31 9.96
C LEU A 256 16.69 -11.41 10.79
N ARG A 257 16.07 -12.59 10.82
CA ARG A 257 14.86 -12.84 11.60
C ARG A 257 15.07 -12.65 13.10
N CYS A 258 16.18 -13.13 13.66
CA CYS A 258 16.52 -12.91 15.06
C CYS A 258 16.73 -11.43 15.39
N ARG A 259 17.44 -10.70 14.53
CA ARG A 259 17.65 -9.23 14.68
C ARG A 259 16.32 -8.49 14.65
N PHE A 260 15.47 -8.79 13.67
CA PHE A 260 14.14 -8.18 13.53
C PHE A 260 13.26 -8.45 14.76
N ARG A 261 13.13 -9.72 15.18
CA ARG A 261 12.35 -10.11 16.36
C ARG A 261 12.85 -9.43 17.64
N LYS A 262 14.14 -9.23 17.77
CA LYS A 262 14.73 -8.48 18.89
C LYS A 262 14.26 -7.02 18.92
N GLN A 263 14.14 -6.35 17.76
CA GLN A 263 13.63 -4.98 17.69
C GLN A 263 12.13 -4.92 17.97
N VAL A 264 11.34 -5.86 17.48
CA VAL A 264 9.91 -5.97 17.79
C VAL A 264 9.71 -6.11 19.30
N ALA A 265 10.46 -7.00 19.95
CA ALA A 265 10.41 -7.21 21.40
C ALA A 265 10.86 -5.96 22.17
N ALA A 266 11.91 -5.27 21.71
CA ALA A 266 12.41 -4.04 22.33
C ALA A 266 11.41 -2.87 22.22
N ALA A 267 10.52 -2.89 21.22
CA ALA A 267 9.40 -1.97 21.10
C ALA A 267 8.21 -2.31 22.02
N GLY A 268 8.34 -3.36 22.85
CA GLY A 268 7.29 -3.81 23.76
C GLY A 268 6.12 -4.54 23.08
N TYR A 269 6.25 -4.87 21.80
CA TYR A 269 5.20 -5.57 21.07
C TYR A 269 5.42 -7.09 21.12
N SER A 270 4.45 -7.83 21.64
CA SER A 270 4.55 -9.27 21.81
C SER A 270 3.47 -10.09 21.13
N GLN A 271 2.26 -9.52 21.01
CA GLN A 271 1.09 -10.27 20.53
C GLN A 271 0.20 -9.41 19.66
N VAL A 272 -0.32 -9.98 18.58
CA VAL A 272 -1.34 -9.37 17.72
C VAL A 272 -2.69 -9.43 18.41
N ASN A 273 -3.54 -8.44 18.17
CA ASN A 273 -4.89 -8.43 18.71
C ASN A 273 -5.72 -9.63 18.22
N THR A 274 -6.59 -10.11 19.08
CA THR A 274 -7.41 -11.32 18.84
C THR A 274 -8.25 -11.22 17.58
N LEU A 275 -8.92 -10.06 17.35
CA LEU A 275 -9.80 -9.88 16.20
C LEU A 275 -9.01 -9.81 14.89
N GLY A 276 -7.80 -9.25 14.92
CA GLY A 276 -6.89 -9.26 13.77
C GLY A 276 -6.50 -10.68 13.35
N LEU A 277 -6.20 -11.56 14.31
CA LEU A 277 -5.89 -12.96 14.00
C LEU A 277 -7.08 -13.70 13.38
N VAL A 278 -8.28 -13.53 13.96
CA VAL A 278 -9.52 -14.14 13.46
C VAL A 278 -9.84 -13.65 12.05
N ALA A 279 -9.82 -12.33 11.84
CA ALA A 279 -10.11 -11.74 10.55
C ALA A 279 -9.10 -12.16 9.47
N CYS A 280 -7.81 -12.19 9.79
CA CYS A 280 -6.77 -12.61 8.85
C CYS A 280 -6.97 -14.06 8.40
N GLN A 281 -7.21 -14.96 9.35
CA GLN A 281 -7.44 -16.38 9.04
C GLN A 281 -8.71 -16.58 8.20
N ALA A 282 -9.82 -15.93 8.58
CA ALA A 282 -11.08 -16.01 7.83
C ALA A 282 -10.94 -15.40 6.43
N ALA A 283 -10.23 -14.28 6.29
CA ALA A 283 -9.99 -13.60 5.04
C ALA A 283 -9.28 -14.51 4.02
N TYR A 284 -8.17 -15.11 4.41
CA TYR A 284 -7.41 -15.98 3.53
C TYR A 284 -8.11 -17.32 3.24
N ASN A 285 -8.91 -17.84 4.18
CA ASN A 285 -9.66 -19.09 3.95
C ASN A 285 -10.89 -18.89 3.07
N TYR A 286 -11.59 -17.76 3.19
CA TYR A 286 -12.94 -17.63 2.64
C TYR A 286 -13.16 -16.37 1.79
N GLY A 287 -12.20 -15.44 1.73
CA GLY A 287 -12.38 -14.14 1.08
C GLY A 287 -12.22 -14.13 -0.44
N GLU A 288 -11.89 -15.25 -1.08
CA GLU A 288 -11.58 -15.34 -2.52
C GLU A 288 -12.69 -14.80 -3.42
N ASP A 289 -13.93 -15.26 -3.22
CA ASP A 289 -15.08 -14.86 -4.06
C ASP A 289 -15.33 -13.35 -3.95
N TRP A 290 -15.21 -12.79 -2.74
CA TRP A 290 -15.34 -11.36 -2.53
C TRP A 290 -14.22 -10.59 -3.24
N LEU A 291 -12.98 -11.07 -3.11
CA LEU A 291 -11.82 -10.42 -3.73
C LEU A 291 -11.96 -10.37 -5.26
N GLN A 292 -12.37 -11.47 -5.90
CA GLN A 292 -12.53 -11.49 -7.35
C GLN A 292 -13.60 -10.50 -7.81
N GLN A 293 -14.73 -10.39 -7.08
CA GLN A 293 -15.81 -9.46 -7.42
C GLN A 293 -15.39 -7.99 -7.17
N VAL A 294 -14.75 -7.68 -6.05
CA VAL A 294 -14.28 -6.32 -5.78
C VAL A 294 -13.18 -5.88 -6.75
N LYS A 295 -12.29 -6.79 -7.14
CA LYS A 295 -11.28 -6.51 -8.18
C LYS A 295 -11.93 -6.14 -9.51
N ALA A 296 -12.91 -6.91 -9.96
CA ALA A 296 -13.64 -6.61 -11.21
C ALA A 296 -14.31 -5.22 -11.13
N TYR A 297 -14.95 -4.91 -10.01
CA TYR A 297 -15.60 -3.61 -9.81
C TYR A 297 -14.60 -2.45 -9.80
N ILE A 298 -13.48 -2.60 -9.12
CA ILE A 298 -12.42 -1.58 -9.06
C ILE A 298 -11.76 -1.39 -10.43
N GLU A 299 -11.50 -2.47 -11.17
CA GLU A 299 -10.94 -2.36 -12.53
C GLU A 299 -11.89 -1.60 -13.47
N ASP A 300 -13.20 -1.82 -13.33
CA ASP A 300 -14.20 -1.05 -14.07
C ASP A 300 -14.28 0.41 -13.60
N ASN A 301 -14.04 0.71 -12.33
CA ASN A 301 -13.88 2.07 -11.83
C ASN A 301 -12.67 2.77 -12.45
N ILE A 302 -11.53 2.08 -12.56
CA ILE A 302 -10.33 2.63 -13.22
C ILE A 302 -10.62 2.96 -14.69
N LYS A 303 -11.25 2.05 -15.43
CA LYS A 303 -11.66 2.28 -16.84
C LYS A 303 -12.63 3.45 -16.96
N PHE A 304 -13.57 3.55 -16.03
CA PHE A 304 -14.55 4.64 -15.99
C PHE A 304 -13.88 5.99 -15.77
N VAL A 305 -12.95 6.12 -14.81
CA VAL A 305 -12.21 7.37 -14.58
C VAL A 305 -11.40 7.74 -15.81
N ASP A 306 -10.69 6.81 -16.43
CA ASP A 306 -9.91 7.06 -17.64
C ASP A 306 -10.78 7.60 -18.79
N ALA A 307 -11.93 6.97 -19.04
CA ALA A 307 -12.89 7.42 -20.06
C ALA A 307 -13.48 8.80 -19.73
N TYR A 308 -13.86 9.02 -18.47
CA TYR A 308 -14.43 10.28 -18.02
C TYR A 308 -13.44 11.44 -18.17
N LEU A 309 -12.19 11.26 -17.75
CA LEU A 309 -11.14 12.28 -17.86
C LEU A 309 -10.86 12.60 -19.33
N LYS A 310 -10.69 11.62 -20.20
CA LYS A 310 -10.47 11.84 -21.63
C LYS A 310 -11.58 12.64 -22.30
N GLN A 311 -12.82 12.41 -21.90
CA GLN A 311 -13.99 13.06 -22.49
C GLN A 311 -14.25 14.45 -21.91
N ASN A 312 -14.07 14.65 -20.60
CA ASN A 312 -14.54 15.83 -19.87
C ASN A 312 -13.41 16.71 -19.33
N LEU A 313 -12.22 16.15 -19.06
CA LEU A 313 -11.10 16.81 -18.39
C LEU A 313 -9.76 16.43 -19.03
N PRO A 314 -9.55 16.68 -20.35
CA PRO A 314 -8.36 16.21 -21.07
C PRO A 314 -7.03 16.80 -20.56
N GLN A 315 -7.07 17.86 -19.75
CA GLN A 315 -5.91 18.44 -19.06
C GLN A 315 -5.46 17.64 -17.83
N ILE A 316 -6.27 16.72 -17.30
CA ILE A 316 -5.89 15.80 -16.24
C ILE A 316 -5.73 14.41 -16.85
N LYS A 317 -4.56 13.82 -16.69
CA LYS A 317 -4.26 12.52 -17.31
C LYS A 317 -4.11 11.44 -16.26
N LEU A 318 -4.85 10.34 -16.42
CA LEU A 318 -4.60 9.14 -15.65
C LEU A 318 -3.34 8.43 -16.17
N LEU A 319 -2.35 8.22 -15.30
CA LEU A 319 -1.30 7.24 -15.55
C LEU A 319 -1.90 5.87 -15.26
N ARG A 320 -2.07 5.04 -16.30
CA ARG A 320 -2.75 3.75 -16.16
C ARG A 320 -2.02 2.85 -15.18
N PRO A 321 -2.64 2.47 -14.05
CA PRO A 321 -2.00 1.60 -13.08
C PRO A 321 -1.90 0.16 -13.58
N GLU A 322 -0.80 -0.50 -13.27
CA GLU A 322 -0.60 -1.95 -13.42
C GLU A 322 -1.05 -2.70 -12.17
N GLY A 323 -1.11 -2.01 -11.04
CA GLY A 323 -1.57 -2.53 -9.76
C GLY A 323 -2.12 -1.45 -8.85
N THR A 324 -2.58 -1.84 -7.67
CA THR A 324 -3.25 -1.04 -6.64
C THR A 324 -4.63 -0.50 -7.08
N TYR A 325 -5.42 -0.05 -6.13
CA TYR A 325 -6.66 0.71 -6.37
C TYR A 325 -6.51 2.21 -6.11
N LEU A 326 -5.25 2.65 -6.02
CA LEU A 326 -4.86 4.04 -5.88
C LEU A 326 -4.32 4.49 -7.23
N ILE A 327 -5.01 5.41 -7.88
CA ILE A 327 -4.63 5.87 -9.21
C ILE A 327 -3.93 7.22 -9.14
N TRP A 328 -3.03 7.46 -10.09
CA TRP A 328 -2.13 8.60 -10.14
C TRP A 328 -2.50 9.50 -11.30
N LEU A 329 -2.87 10.74 -10.99
CA LEU A 329 -3.36 11.73 -11.94
C LEU A 329 -2.28 12.79 -12.18
N ASP A 330 -1.86 12.95 -13.42
CA ASP A 330 -1.03 14.07 -13.87
C ASP A 330 -1.91 15.31 -14.01
N CYS A 331 -1.69 16.28 -13.14
CA CYS A 331 -2.40 17.55 -13.05
C CYS A 331 -1.52 18.73 -13.54
N SER A 332 -0.36 18.47 -14.15
CA SER A 332 0.60 19.51 -14.57
C SER A 332 0.00 20.57 -15.51
N ALA A 333 -0.91 20.14 -16.39
CA ALA A 333 -1.56 21.04 -17.35
C ALA A 333 -2.61 21.99 -16.73
N LEU A 334 -2.93 21.88 -15.44
CA LEU A 334 -3.77 22.87 -14.73
C LEU A 334 -3.03 24.19 -14.45
N GLY A 335 -1.70 24.21 -14.54
CA GLY A 335 -0.90 25.42 -14.33
C GLY A 335 -0.82 25.89 -12.87
N LEU A 336 -1.28 25.06 -11.91
CA LEU A 336 -1.25 25.34 -10.47
C LEU A 336 0.00 24.72 -9.83
N THR A 337 0.60 25.44 -8.90
CA THR A 337 1.59 24.83 -7.98
C THR A 337 0.92 23.77 -7.10
N ALA A 338 1.69 22.89 -6.47
CA ALA A 338 1.15 21.88 -5.56
C ALA A 338 0.30 22.48 -4.44
N ALA A 339 0.75 23.58 -3.83
CA ALA A 339 0.02 24.26 -2.76
C ALA A 339 -1.28 24.94 -3.25
N GLU A 340 -1.24 25.61 -4.40
CA GLU A 340 -2.45 26.22 -5.01
C GLU A 340 -3.47 25.16 -5.39
N ARG A 341 -3.01 24.03 -5.97
CA ARG A 341 -3.87 22.91 -6.37
C ARG A 341 -4.53 22.25 -5.15
N GLU A 342 -3.82 22.09 -4.06
CA GLU A 342 -4.37 21.55 -2.82
C GLU A 342 -5.49 22.45 -2.28
N GLN A 343 -5.27 23.76 -2.19
CA GLN A 343 -6.28 24.74 -1.74
C GLN A 343 -7.48 24.78 -2.71
N TRP A 344 -7.22 24.71 -3.99
CA TRP A 344 -8.27 24.69 -5.03
C TRP A 344 -9.11 23.42 -4.95
N LEU A 345 -8.51 22.24 -4.74
CA LEU A 345 -9.23 20.99 -4.56
C LEU A 345 -10.16 21.05 -3.35
N TRP A 346 -9.72 21.64 -2.22
CA TRP A 346 -10.54 21.72 -1.02
C TRP A 346 -11.67 22.73 -1.11
N HIS A 347 -11.41 23.91 -1.66
CA HIS A 347 -12.33 25.06 -1.59
C HIS A 347 -13.16 25.28 -2.85
N LYS A 348 -12.76 24.71 -3.99
CA LYS A 348 -13.47 24.82 -5.25
C LYS A 348 -14.04 23.50 -5.72
N ALA A 349 -13.24 22.45 -5.70
CA ALA A 349 -13.71 21.11 -6.06
C ALA A 349 -14.40 20.37 -4.89
N HIS A 350 -14.26 20.83 -3.66
CA HIS A 350 -14.72 20.15 -2.45
C HIS A 350 -14.27 18.68 -2.39
N LEU A 351 -13.01 18.45 -2.77
CA LEU A 351 -12.38 17.13 -2.79
C LEU A 351 -11.18 17.07 -1.87
N TRP A 352 -10.99 15.94 -1.21
CA TRP A 352 -9.79 15.64 -0.46
C TRP A 352 -9.07 14.45 -1.10
N LEU A 353 -8.06 14.75 -1.89
CA LEU A 353 -7.13 13.81 -2.49
C LEU A 353 -5.82 13.82 -1.72
N ASP A 354 -4.89 12.93 -2.06
CA ASP A 354 -3.50 13.04 -1.58
C ASP A 354 -2.67 13.79 -2.63
N GLY A 355 -2.23 14.99 -2.26
CA GLY A 355 -1.32 15.78 -3.09
C GLY A 355 0.00 15.06 -3.31
N GLY A 356 0.46 15.00 -4.56
CA GLY A 356 1.60 14.17 -4.93
C GLY A 356 2.91 14.53 -4.28
N GLY A 357 3.08 15.77 -3.80
CA GLY A 357 4.29 16.22 -3.10
C GLY A 357 4.59 15.48 -1.80
N ILE A 358 3.58 14.91 -1.13
CA ILE A 358 3.81 14.10 0.09
C ILE A 358 4.55 12.78 -0.20
N PHE A 359 4.53 12.31 -1.45
CA PHE A 359 5.20 11.07 -1.87
C PHE A 359 6.66 11.30 -2.32
N GLY A 360 7.09 12.55 -2.36
CA GLY A 360 8.39 13.00 -2.82
C GLY A 360 8.25 14.15 -3.83
N LYS A 361 9.33 14.90 -4.01
CA LYS A 361 9.37 16.08 -4.89
C LYS A 361 8.95 15.74 -6.33
N GLU A 362 9.26 14.55 -6.81
CA GLU A 362 8.92 14.05 -8.14
C GLU A 362 7.39 13.89 -8.35
N GLY A 363 6.63 13.89 -7.25
CA GLY A 363 5.18 13.80 -7.25
C GLY A 363 4.44 15.15 -7.31
N GLU A 364 5.11 16.29 -7.17
CA GLU A 364 4.47 17.61 -6.98
C GLU A 364 3.43 17.99 -8.04
N ALA A 365 3.55 17.48 -9.27
CA ALA A 365 2.58 17.74 -10.34
C ALA A 365 1.35 16.82 -10.33
N PHE A 366 1.28 15.89 -9.40
CA PHE A 366 0.30 14.81 -9.42
C PHE A 366 -0.66 14.85 -8.21
N GLU A 367 -1.77 14.09 -8.36
CA GLU A 367 -2.72 13.79 -7.28
C GLU A 367 -2.98 12.28 -7.24
N ARG A 368 -3.09 11.72 -6.03
CA ARG A 368 -3.49 10.32 -5.85
C ARG A 368 -4.96 10.25 -5.44
N ILE A 369 -5.73 9.41 -6.13
CA ILE A 369 -7.14 9.15 -5.81
C ILE A 369 -7.36 7.66 -5.53
N ASN A 370 -8.13 7.35 -4.49
CA ASN A 370 -8.61 6.01 -4.19
C ASN A 370 -9.93 5.76 -4.94
N VAL A 371 -9.96 4.74 -5.79
CA VAL A 371 -11.15 4.38 -6.59
C VAL A 371 -11.90 3.15 -6.06
N ALA A 372 -11.53 2.66 -4.88
CA ALA A 372 -12.22 1.57 -4.20
C ALA A 372 -13.46 2.07 -3.43
N CYS A 373 -14.41 2.64 -4.16
CA CYS A 373 -15.67 3.19 -3.67
C CYS A 373 -16.78 2.91 -4.68
N SER A 374 -18.05 3.18 -4.32
CA SER A 374 -19.17 3.02 -5.26
C SER A 374 -19.02 3.92 -6.49
N ARG A 375 -19.52 3.46 -7.63
CA ARG A 375 -19.51 4.21 -8.89
C ARG A 375 -20.19 5.57 -8.73
N ALA A 376 -21.28 5.65 -7.97
CA ALA A 376 -22.02 6.89 -7.74
C ALA A 376 -21.17 7.92 -6.98
N LEU A 377 -20.44 7.49 -5.94
CA LEU A 377 -19.55 8.37 -5.18
C LEU A 377 -18.38 8.87 -6.06
N LEU A 378 -17.81 7.97 -6.86
CA LEU A 378 -16.72 8.29 -7.78
C LEU A 378 -17.17 9.28 -8.85
N LEU A 379 -18.36 9.09 -9.43
CA LEU A 379 -18.95 10.02 -10.39
C LEU A 379 -19.19 11.40 -9.74
N GLN A 380 -19.72 11.44 -8.52
CA GLN A 380 -19.90 12.71 -7.79
C GLN A 380 -18.57 13.47 -7.67
N GLY A 381 -17.49 12.80 -7.26
CA GLY A 381 -16.18 13.45 -7.16
C GLY A 381 -15.64 13.95 -8.50
N LEU A 382 -15.85 13.19 -9.57
CA LEU A 382 -15.43 13.59 -10.92
C LEU A 382 -16.23 14.78 -11.46
N GLU A 383 -17.55 14.87 -11.18
CA GLU A 383 -18.37 16.04 -11.55
C GLU A 383 -17.97 17.27 -10.74
N GLN A 384 -17.68 17.15 -9.43
CA GLN A 384 -17.15 18.25 -8.64
C GLN A 384 -15.81 18.76 -9.21
N LEU A 385 -14.90 17.86 -9.57
CA LEU A 385 -13.63 18.19 -10.19
C LEU A 385 -13.84 18.94 -11.52
N LYS A 386 -14.79 18.47 -12.36
CA LYS A 386 -15.12 19.07 -13.63
C LYS A 386 -15.64 20.51 -13.46
N GLN A 387 -16.56 20.74 -12.53
CA GLN A 387 -17.09 22.08 -12.27
C GLN A 387 -15.97 23.03 -11.84
N ALA A 388 -15.11 22.59 -10.91
CA ALA A 388 -14.00 23.42 -10.45
C ALA A 388 -12.98 23.74 -11.57
N VAL A 389 -12.74 22.81 -12.49
CA VAL A 389 -11.87 23.07 -13.66
C VAL A 389 -12.48 24.06 -14.63
N LEU A 390 -13.80 24.02 -14.84
CA LEU A 390 -14.51 25.01 -15.69
C LEU A 390 -14.44 26.43 -15.11
N GLU A 391 -14.35 26.54 -13.77
CA GLU A 391 -14.20 27.86 -13.10
C GLU A 391 -12.74 28.35 -13.08
N LEU A 392 -11.77 27.52 -13.41
CA LEU A 392 -10.34 27.86 -13.43
C LEU A 392 -9.96 28.59 -14.72
N ASN A 393 -10.73 28.37 -15.80
CA ASN A 393 -10.55 28.97 -17.12
C ASN A 393 -11.45 30.21 -17.28
#